data_6d4284c67679dc7503c150e2edd0b032
#
_entry.id   6d4284c67679dc7503c150e2edd0b032
#
_cell.length_a   1.000
_cell.length_b   1.000
_cell.length_c   1.000
_cell.angle_alpha   90.00
_cell.angle_beta   90.00
_cell.angle_gamma   90.00
#
_symmetry.space_group_name_H-M   'P 1'
#
loop_
_entity.id
_entity.type
_entity.pdbx_description
1 polymer ?
#
loop_
_entity_poly.entity_id
_entity_poly.type
_entity_poly.pdbx_seq_one_letter_code
_entity_poly.pdbx_strand_id
1 'polypeptide(L)'
;MIWNRLYSKKTILRDSSIKKKLEQKEIIVSSFNSHLLNEPWEIKNNSGEYFKVFTPYWKNSYPFFLKKNYSYLKIKKIIPIAHKEQLKEFNFLPSKKWYEKFEQYWVPGEKSALEKIDQYLIKDIDEYKINRDRPGVDQTSRISPHLKFGEISPRVIVEKIKKNK
;
A
#
# COMPACT_ATOMS: atom_id res chain seq x y z
N MET A 1 -16.06 -16.65 1.18
CA MET A 1 -14.90 -16.11 1.92
C MET A 1 -14.17 -15.08 1.08
N ILE A 2 -13.68 -13.98 1.68
CA ILE A 2 -13.06 -12.87 0.94
C ILE A 2 -11.75 -12.48 1.63
N TRP A 3 -10.68 -12.22 0.85
CA TRP A 3 -9.41 -11.67 1.37
C TRP A 3 -8.65 -10.85 0.33
N ASN A 4 -7.66 -10.07 0.79
CA ASN A 4 -6.73 -9.37 -0.06
C ASN A 4 -5.52 -10.26 -0.39
N ARG A 5 -5.09 -10.26 -1.66
CA ARG A 5 -3.94 -11.03 -2.12
C ARG A 5 -2.63 -10.54 -1.49
N LEU A 6 -1.78 -11.49 -1.15
CA LEU A 6 -0.38 -11.28 -0.81
C LEU A 6 0.49 -11.88 -1.92
N TYR A 7 1.61 -11.24 -2.22
CA TYR A 7 2.36 -11.49 -3.46
C TYR A 7 3.72 -12.19 -3.25
N SER A 8 4.06 -12.60 -2.03
CA SER A 8 5.25 -13.43 -1.82
C SER A 8 4.97 -14.88 -2.25
N LYS A 9 5.98 -15.59 -2.72
CA LYS A 9 5.84 -16.99 -3.15
C LYS A 9 5.18 -17.86 -2.06
N LYS A 10 5.60 -17.69 -0.80
CA LYS A 10 5.06 -18.43 0.35
C LYS A 10 3.56 -18.15 0.56
N THR A 11 3.15 -16.88 0.49
CA THR A 11 1.75 -16.51 0.69
C THR A 11 0.86 -16.92 -0.47
N ILE A 12 1.35 -16.82 -1.70
CA ILE A 12 0.62 -17.31 -2.89
C ILE A 12 0.32 -18.81 -2.76
N LEU A 13 1.31 -19.62 -2.39
CA LEU A 13 1.13 -21.08 -2.21
C LEU A 13 0.13 -21.39 -1.10
N ARG A 14 0.24 -20.70 0.04
CA ARG A 14 -0.70 -20.84 1.16
C ARG A 14 -2.13 -20.50 0.73
N ASP A 15 -2.32 -19.33 0.14
CA ASP A 15 -3.64 -18.80 -0.22
C ASP A 15 -4.28 -19.65 -1.33
N SER A 16 -3.50 -20.15 -2.27
CA SER A 16 -3.97 -21.09 -3.29
C SER A 16 -4.43 -22.42 -2.69
N SER A 17 -3.69 -22.94 -1.70
CA SER A 17 -4.09 -24.15 -0.98
C SER A 17 -5.39 -23.96 -0.19
N ILE A 18 -5.51 -22.83 0.52
CA ILE A 18 -6.73 -22.48 1.26
C ILE A 18 -7.91 -22.36 0.30
N LYS A 19 -7.74 -21.64 -0.80
CA LYS A 19 -8.77 -21.45 -1.81
C LYS A 19 -9.30 -22.80 -2.32
N LYS A 20 -8.40 -23.69 -2.75
CA LYS A 20 -8.76 -25.04 -3.22
C LYS A 20 -9.55 -25.85 -2.18
N LYS A 21 -9.13 -25.81 -0.92
CA LYS A 21 -9.83 -26.53 0.17
C LYS A 21 -11.24 -25.97 0.46
N LEU A 22 -11.43 -24.66 0.33
CA LEU A 22 -12.71 -24.02 0.53
C LEU A 22 -13.66 -24.30 -0.64
N GLU A 23 -13.17 -24.23 -1.88
CA GLU A 23 -13.94 -24.57 -3.08
C GLU A 23 -14.40 -26.02 -3.07
N GLN A 24 -13.61 -26.96 -2.56
CA GLN A 24 -14.02 -28.37 -2.34
C GLN A 24 -15.15 -28.52 -1.33
N LYS A 25 -15.37 -27.50 -0.49
CA LYS A 25 -16.50 -27.44 0.46
C LYS A 25 -17.64 -26.54 -0.03
N GLU A 26 -17.66 -26.26 -1.33
CA GLU A 26 -18.67 -25.37 -1.98
C GLU A 26 -18.72 -23.96 -1.42
N ILE A 27 -17.65 -23.50 -0.77
CA ILE A 27 -17.58 -22.12 -0.26
C ILE A 27 -17.06 -21.22 -1.36
N ILE A 28 -17.85 -20.21 -1.71
CA ILE A 28 -17.47 -19.17 -2.67
C ILE A 28 -16.28 -18.37 -2.13
N VAL A 29 -15.22 -18.28 -2.93
CA VAL A 29 -13.99 -17.59 -2.58
C VAL A 29 -13.67 -16.48 -3.58
N SER A 30 -13.43 -15.28 -3.07
CA SER A 30 -13.00 -14.12 -3.86
C SER A 30 -11.76 -13.48 -3.26
N SER A 31 -10.80 -13.15 -4.11
CA SER A 31 -9.59 -12.41 -3.67
C SER A 31 -9.39 -11.15 -4.50
N PHE A 32 -8.93 -10.10 -3.85
CA PHE A 32 -8.81 -8.77 -4.43
C PHE A 32 -7.38 -8.25 -4.35
N ASN A 33 -7.06 -7.25 -5.20
CA ASN A 33 -5.81 -6.52 -5.09
C ASN A 33 -5.72 -5.84 -3.72
N SER A 34 -4.59 -6.01 -3.05
CA SER A 34 -4.33 -5.40 -1.75
C SER A 34 -3.80 -3.97 -1.91
N HIS A 35 -2.52 -3.86 -2.29
CA HIS A 35 -1.74 -2.63 -2.22
C HIS A 35 -0.96 -2.31 -3.51
N LEU A 36 -1.23 -3.01 -4.60
CA LEU A 36 -0.53 -2.76 -5.86
C LEU A 36 -1.32 -1.79 -6.74
N LEU A 37 -0.62 -0.93 -7.47
CA LEU A 37 -1.21 -0.10 -8.52
C LEU A 37 -1.71 -0.97 -9.68
N ASN A 38 -0.90 -1.95 -10.08
CA ASN A 38 -1.23 -2.94 -11.10
C ASN A 38 -0.96 -4.33 -10.56
N GLU A 39 -1.79 -5.30 -10.92
CA GLU A 39 -1.51 -6.70 -10.65
C GLU A 39 -0.32 -7.19 -11.47
N PRO A 40 0.47 -8.15 -10.99
CA PRO A 40 1.66 -8.62 -11.70
C PRO A 40 1.38 -9.15 -13.11
N TRP A 41 0.21 -9.70 -13.35
CA TRP A 41 -0.21 -10.25 -14.64
C TRP A 41 -0.79 -9.22 -15.61
N GLU A 42 -1.10 -8.00 -15.16
CA GLU A 42 -1.66 -6.93 -16.01
C GLU A 42 -0.60 -6.29 -16.91
N ILE A 43 0.67 -6.27 -16.49
CA ILE A 43 1.75 -5.59 -17.20
C ILE A 43 2.81 -6.61 -17.61
N LYS A 44 2.89 -6.86 -18.90
CA LYS A 44 3.85 -7.77 -19.51
C LYS A 44 4.60 -7.11 -20.65
N ASN A 45 5.78 -7.64 -20.99
CA ASN A 45 6.53 -7.21 -22.14
C ASN A 45 5.92 -7.76 -23.47
N ASN A 46 6.49 -7.38 -24.60
CA ASN A 46 6.00 -7.81 -25.92
C ASN A 46 6.04 -9.33 -26.13
N SER A 47 6.88 -10.05 -25.38
CA SER A 47 6.97 -11.52 -25.40
C SER A 47 5.99 -12.19 -24.44
N GLY A 48 5.13 -11.43 -23.74
CA GLY A 48 4.19 -11.96 -22.74
C GLY A 48 4.83 -12.32 -21.39
N GLU A 49 6.10 -11.97 -21.18
CA GLU A 49 6.84 -12.23 -19.95
C GLU A 49 6.86 -11.03 -19.01
N TYR A 50 7.33 -11.24 -17.77
CA TYR A 50 7.51 -10.18 -16.81
C TYR A 50 8.77 -9.35 -17.11
N PHE A 51 8.68 -8.05 -16.85
CA PHE A 51 9.84 -7.18 -16.94
C PHE A 51 10.87 -7.51 -15.86
N LYS A 52 12.15 -7.60 -16.24
CA LYS A 52 13.29 -7.82 -15.32
C LYS A 52 13.96 -6.51 -14.89
N VAL A 53 13.66 -5.40 -15.58
CA VAL A 53 14.26 -4.07 -15.39
C VAL A 53 13.17 -3.05 -15.15
N PHE A 54 13.39 -2.13 -14.19
CA PHE A 54 12.40 -1.16 -13.74
C PHE A 54 11.98 -0.17 -14.84
N THR A 55 12.93 0.41 -15.58
CA THR A 55 12.63 1.47 -16.53
C THR A 55 11.65 1.06 -17.65
N PRO A 56 11.84 -0.08 -18.35
CA PRO A 56 10.85 -0.55 -19.31
C PRO A 56 9.51 -0.91 -18.66
N TYR A 57 9.53 -1.51 -17.48
CA TYR A 57 8.32 -1.76 -16.71
C TYR A 57 7.56 -0.46 -16.43
N TRP A 58 8.24 0.56 -15.92
CA TRP A 58 7.65 1.85 -15.61
C TRP A 58 7.02 2.50 -16.83
N LYS A 59 7.74 2.57 -17.96
CA LYS A 59 7.24 3.14 -19.21
C LYS A 59 5.94 2.47 -19.68
N ASN A 60 5.83 1.15 -19.52
CA ASN A 60 4.65 0.40 -19.91
C ASN A 60 3.51 0.51 -18.88
N SER A 61 3.83 0.52 -17.59
CA SER A 61 2.82 0.55 -16.53
C SER A 61 2.23 1.94 -16.29
N TYR A 62 3.01 3.00 -16.50
CA TYR A 62 2.62 4.38 -16.23
C TYR A 62 1.32 4.80 -16.94
N PRO A 63 1.17 4.67 -18.26
CA PRO A 63 -0.07 5.03 -18.93
C PRO A 63 -1.24 4.14 -18.50
N PHE A 64 -0.95 2.91 -18.07
CA PHE A 64 -1.98 1.96 -17.65
C PHE A 64 -2.65 2.36 -16.34
N PHE A 65 -1.88 2.70 -15.32
CA PHE A 65 -2.48 3.12 -14.05
C PHE A 65 -3.01 4.57 -14.09
N LEU A 66 -2.51 5.44 -14.96
CA LEU A 66 -3.05 6.78 -15.14
C LEU A 66 -4.49 6.77 -15.70
N LYS A 67 -4.81 5.79 -16.55
CA LYS A 67 -6.17 5.63 -17.09
C LYS A 67 -7.15 5.07 -16.06
N LYS A 68 -6.67 4.40 -15.01
CA LYS A 68 -7.54 3.85 -13.97
C LYS A 68 -8.13 4.98 -13.12
N ASN A 69 -9.44 4.97 -12.97
CA ASN A 69 -10.13 5.80 -11.99
C ASN A 69 -10.33 4.99 -10.73
N TYR A 70 -9.86 5.51 -9.62
CA TYR A 70 -10.01 4.87 -8.32
C TYR A 70 -11.16 5.52 -7.56
N SER A 71 -12.25 4.79 -7.38
CA SER A 71 -13.35 5.24 -6.54
C SER A 71 -13.14 4.82 -5.10
N TYR A 72 -13.42 5.72 -4.18
CA TYR A 72 -13.42 5.43 -2.74
C TYR A 72 -14.85 5.14 -2.30
N LEU A 73 -15.05 3.99 -1.65
CA LEU A 73 -16.29 3.71 -0.95
C LEU A 73 -16.30 4.53 0.35
N LYS A 74 -17.21 5.48 0.46
CA LYS A 74 -17.48 6.13 1.75
C LYS A 74 -18.22 5.11 2.64
N ILE A 75 -17.58 4.69 3.71
CA ILE A 75 -18.23 3.86 4.73
C ILE A 75 -19.26 4.73 5.43
N LYS A 76 -20.54 4.44 5.18
CA LYS A 76 -21.65 5.22 5.74
C LYS A 76 -21.86 4.98 7.24
N LYS A 77 -21.59 3.75 7.70
CA LYS A 77 -21.78 3.36 9.08
C LYS A 77 -20.90 2.15 9.41
N ILE A 78 -20.19 2.22 10.52
CA ILE A 78 -19.52 1.08 11.14
C ILE A 78 -20.39 0.67 12.33
N ILE A 79 -20.83 -0.58 12.36
CA ILE A 79 -21.52 -1.13 13.53
C ILE A 79 -20.42 -1.67 14.44
N PRO A 80 -20.15 -1.05 15.59
CA PRO A 80 -19.16 -1.56 16.51
C PRO A 80 -19.66 -2.88 17.09
N ILE A 81 -18.83 -3.92 17.00
CA ILE A 81 -19.04 -5.13 17.78
C ILE A 81 -18.47 -4.83 19.17
N ALA A 82 -19.29 -4.95 20.19
CA ALA A 82 -18.85 -4.76 21.57
C ALA A 82 -17.91 -5.92 21.97
N HIS A 83 -16.61 -5.74 21.75
CA HIS A 83 -15.58 -6.61 22.30
C HIS A 83 -15.13 -6.08 23.67
N LYS A 84 -15.08 -6.96 24.66
CA LYS A 84 -14.56 -6.65 26.00
C LYS A 84 -13.03 -6.70 26.06
N GLU A 85 -12.39 -7.31 25.07
CA GLU A 85 -10.95 -7.51 25.03
C GLU A 85 -10.22 -6.20 24.70
N GLN A 86 -9.22 -5.87 25.50
CA GLN A 86 -8.38 -4.70 25.26
C GLN A 86 -7.08 -5.12 24.55
N LEU A 87 -6.61 -4.31 23.60
CA LEU A 87 -5.36 -4.57 22.88
C LEU A 87 -4.14 -4.78 23.78
N LYS A 88 -4.18 -4.23 25.00
CA LYS A 88 -3.12 -4.39 26.03
C LYS A 88 -2.95 -5.84 26.49
N GLU A 89 -4.00 -6.66 26.40
CA GLU A 89 -3.98 -8.07 26.83
C GLU A 89 -3.15 -8.95 25.92
N PHE A 90 -2.92 -8.52 24.68
CA PHE A 90 -2.21 -9.30 23.66
C PHE A 90 -0.69 -9.15 23.66
N ASN A 91 -0.12 -8.28 24.48
CA ASN A 91 1.33 -8.06 24.60
C ASN A 91 2.08 -7.96 23.25
N PHE A 92 1.51 -7.25 22.27
CA PHE A 92 2.09 -7.09 20.93
C PHE A 92 3.39 -6.30 20.92
N LEU A 93 3.66 -5.50 21.94
CA LEU A 93 4.85 -4.68 22.01
C LEU A 93 6.00 -5.43 22.69
N PRO A 94 7.24 -5.31 22.19
CA PRO A 94 8.38 -5.91 22.85
C PRO A 94 8.64 -5.28 24.22
N SER A 95 9.15 -6.09 25.18
CA SER A 95 9.49 -5.64 26.54
C SER A 95 10.56 -4.53 26.54
N LYS A 96 11.50 -4.58 25.60
CA LYS A 96 12.47 -3.50 25.37
C LYS A 96 11.84 -2.44 24.46
N LYS A 97 11.70 -1.24 24.97
CA LYS A 97 11.03 -0.12 24.29
C LYS A 97 11.90 0.62 23.27
N TRP A 98 12.66 -0.12 22.46
CA TRP A 98 13.53 0.44 21.42
C TRP A 98 12.77 1.26 20.35
N TYR A 99 11.48 1.02 20.20
CA TYR A 99 10.61 1.67 19.21
C TYR A 99 10.17 3.10 19.63
N GLU A 100 10.24 3.48 20.92
CA GLU A 100 9.77 4.79 21.40
C GLU A 100 10.45 5.96 20.67
N LYS A 101 11.73 5.79 20.26
CA LYS A 101 12.45 6.81 19.47
C LYS A 101 11.88 7.06 18.08
N PHE A 102 11.07 6.16 17.53
CA PHE A 102 10.47 6.34 16.21
C PHE A 102 9.32 7.33 16.20
N GLU A 103 8.66 7.56 17.34
CA GLU A 103 7.51 8.47 17.44
C GLU A 103 7.84 9.92 17.01
N GLN A 104 9.08 10.34 17.19
CA GLN A 104 9.54 11.66 16.75
C GLN A 104 9.69 11.79 15.23
N TYR A 105 9.79 10.67 14.50
CA TYR A 105 10.00 10.65 13.04
C TYR A 105 8.78 10.17 12.27
N TRP A 106 7.94 9.39 12.92
CA TRP A 106 6.84 8.74 12.26
C TRP A 106 5.63 8.61 13.20
N VAL A 107 4.55 9.25 12.81
CA VAL A 107 3.25 9.13 13.48
C VAL A 107 2.39 8.15 12.67
N PRO A 108 2.03 6.99 13.22
CA PRO A 108 1.22 6.00 12.51
C PRO A 108 -0.18 6.52 12.19
N GLY A 109 -0.76 5.95 11.13
CA GLY A 109 -2.16 6.12 10.78
C GLY A 109 -2.42 6.87 9.47
N GLU A 110 -3.62 6.68 8.93
CA GLU A 110 -4.04 7.23 7.64
C GLU A 110 -4.01 8.76 7.63
N LYS A 111 -4.46 9.41 8.71
CA LYS A 111 -4.48 10.87 8.81
C LYS A 111 -3.08 11.46 8.65
N SER A 112 -2.12 10.96 9.40
CA SER A 112 -0.72 11.40 9.32
C SER A 112 -0.11 11.13 7.94
N ALA A 113 -0.43 9.98 7.33
CA ALA A 113 0.02 9.66 5.98
C ALA A 113 -0.53 10.64 4.93
N LEU A 114 -1.81 11.01 5.04
CA LEU A 114 -2.46 11.98 4.15
C LEU A 114 -1.87 13.38 4.31
N GLU A 115 -1.68 13.86 5.54
CA GLU A 115 -1.06 15.15 5.82
C GLU A 115 0.37 15.22 5.28
N LYS A 116 1.15 14.17 5.47
CA LYS A 116 2.53 14.09 4.99
C LYS A 116 2.62 14.14 3.46
N ILE A 117 1.76 13.41 2.75
CA ILE A 117 1.76 13.46 1.28
C ILE A 117 1.26 14.80 0.75
N ASP A 118 0.28 15.43 1.39
CA ASP A 118 -0.20 16.75 0.98
C ASP A 118 0.89 17.84 1.15
N GLN A 119 1.59 17.82 2.28
CA GLN A 119 2.72 18.72 2.50
C GLN A 119 3.82 18.53 1.46
N TYR A 120 4.17 17.29 1.15
CA TYR A 120 5.18 16.95 0.15
C TYR A 120 4.80 17.42 -1.25
N LEU A 121 3.54 17.24 -1.65
CA LEU A 121 3.05 17.67 -2.97
C LEU A 121 3.02 19.18 -3.13
N ILE A 122 2.85 19.93 -2.04
CA ILE A 122 2.82 21.40 -2.07
C ILE A 122 4.25 21.99 -2.07
N LYS A 123 5.16 21.43 -1.31
CA LYS A 123 6.45 22.06 -1.01
C LYS A 123 7.63 21.50 -1.77
N ASP A 124 7.70 20.18 -1.92
CA ASP A 124 8.96 19.50 -2.19
C ASP A 124 8.99 18.73 -3.51
N ILE A 125 7.83 18.50 -4.12
CA ILE A 125 7.75 17.60 -5.28
C ILE A 125 8.53 18.13 -6.50
N ASP A 126 8.54 19.43 -6.72
CA ASP A 126 9.19 20.05 -7.88
C ASP A 126 10.72 19.94 -7.79
N GLU A 127 11.27 19.99 -6.59
CA GLU A 127 12.69 19.87 -6.33
C GLU A 127 13.17 18.41 -6.11
N TYR A 128 12.26 17.45 -6.12
CA TYR A 128 12.57 16.04 -5.84
C TYR A 128 13.73 15.52 -6.68
N LYS A 129 13.76 15.83 -7.97
CA LYS A 129 14.81 15.33 -8.88
C LYS A 129 16.22 15.79 -8.47
N ILE A 130 16.33 16.98 -7.90
CA ILE A 130 17.61 17.60 -7.48
C ILE A 130 18.00 17.08 -6.10
N ASN A 131 17.03 16.98 -5.20
CA ASN A 131 17.29 16.80 -3.77
C ASN A 131 17.24 15.35 -3.29
N ARG A 132 16.64 14.44 -4.07
CA ARG A 132 16.54 13.02 -3.71
C ARG A 132 17.88 12.33 -3.41
N ASP A 133 18.95 12.80 -4.06
CA ASP A 133 20.28 12.23 -3.95
C ASP A 133 21.18 13.01 -2.96
N ARG A 134 20.60 13.96 -2.20
CA ARG A 134 21.28 14.77 -1.18
C ARG A 134 20.88 14.33 0.23
N PRO A 135 21.66 13.48 0.93
CA PRO A 135 21.26 12.96 2.24
C PRO A 135 21.06 14.01 3.34
N GLY A 136 21.72 15.16 3.22
CA GLY A 136 21.59 16.26 4.17
C GLY A 136 20.34 17.13 3.99
N VAL A 137 19.52 16.87 2.96
CA VAL A 137 18.33 17.66 2.68
C VAL A 137 17.09 16.78 2.89
N ASP A 138 16.18 17.21 3.76
CA ASP A 138 14.94 16.50 4.04
C ASP A 138 13.82 16.93 3.09
N GLN A 139 13.93 16.51 1.83
CA GLN A 139 12.97 16.82 0.75
C GLN A 139 12.51 15.56 0.00
N THR A 140 12.39 14.45 0.71
CA THR A 140 11.73 13.24 0.21
C THR A 140 10.41 13.02 0.92
N SER A 141 9.48 12.34 0.29
CA SER A 141 8.11 12.17 0.84
C SER A 141 8.08 11.40 2.17
N ARG A 142 9.12 10.59 2.47
CA ARG A 142 9.17 9.69 3.64
C ARG A 142 7.88 8.88 3.89
N ILE A 143 7.12 8.61 2.82
CA ILE A 143 5.83 7.91 2.88
C ILE A 143 5.98 6.38 2.94
N SER A 144 7.20 5.85 2.78
CA SER A 144 7.45 4.40 2.69
C SER A 144 6.92 3.58 3.87
N PRO A 145 7.04 4.02 5.15
CA PRO A 145 6.45 3.29 6.28
C PRO A 145 4.94 3.17 6.16
N HIS A 146 4.25 4.26 5.84
CA HIS A 146 2.80 4.28 5.68
C HIS A 146 2.32 3.36 4.56
N LEU A 147 3.05 3.32 3.43
CA LEU A 147 2.77 2.39 2.33
C LEU A 147 3.01 0.93 2.75
N LYS A 148 4.11 0.68 3.48
CA LYS A 148 4.48 -0.66 3.94
C LYS A 148 3.44 -1.27 4.86
N PHE A 149 2.89 -0.47 5.76
CA PHE A 149 1.89 -0.91 6.74
C PHE A 149 0.45 -0.72 6.26
N GLY A 150 0.26 -0.25 5.03
CA GLY A 150 -1.08 -0.10 4.44
C GLY A 150 -1.90 1.04 5.03
N GLU A 151 -1.25 2.00 5.68
CA GLU A 151 -1.90 3.18 6.26
C GLU A 151 -2.37 4.17 5.19
N ILE A 152 -1.78 4.11 4.00
CA ILE A 152 -2.22 4.82 2.81
C ILE A 152 -2.13 3.92 1.59
N SER A 153 -3.13 3.98 0.73
CA SER A 153 -3.08 3.26 -0.55
C SER A 153 -2.23 4.02 -1.58
N PRO A 154 -1.37 3.33 -2.35
CA PRO A 154 -0.65 3.97 -3.45
C PRO A 154 -1.59 4.58 -4.51
N ARG A 155 -2.82 4.09 -4.60
CA ARG A 155 -3.87 4.67 -5.47
C ARG A 155 -4.29 6.05 -5.02
N VAL A 156 -4.41 6.28 -3.71
CA VAL A 156 -4.70 7.61 -3.13
C VAL A 156 -3.62 8.61 -3.51
N ILE A 157 -2.36 8.20 -3.41
CA ILE A 157 -1.21 9.05 -3.77
C ILE A 157 -1.28 9.43 -5.26
N VAL A 158 -1.54 8.46 -6.14
CA VAL A 158 -1.69 8.73 -7.59
C VAL A 158 -2.80 9.72 -7.86
N GLU A 159 -3.98 9.56 -7.22
CA GLU A 159 -5.09 10.50 -7.40
C GLU A 159 -4.76 11.91 -6.89
N LYS A 160 -4.04 12.02 -5.77
CA LYS A 160 -3.58 13.31 -5.26
C LYS A 160 -2.60 13.99 -6.23
N ILE A 161 -1.64 13.24 -6.78
CA ILE A 161 -0.69 13.74 -7.80
C ILE A 161 -1.42 14.21 -9.06
N LYS A 162 -2.44 13.48 -9.53
CA LYS A 162 -3.24 13.88 -10.70
C LYS A 162 -3.99 15.20 -10.47
N LYS A 163 -4.46 15.44 -9.25
CA LYS A 163 -5.21 16.67 -8.89
C LYS A 163 -4.31 17.88 -8.66
N ASN A 164 -3.04 17.66 -8.40
CA ASN A 164 -2.06 18.71 -8.13
C ASN A 164 -1.37 19.24 -9.41
N LYS A 165 -1.68 18.65 -10.56
CA LYS A 165 -1.26 19.09 -11.90
C LYS A 165 -2.33 19.95 -12.54
#